data_2d03c4994307949c4549ec85843d1e80
#
_entry.id   2d03c4994307949c4549ec85843d1e80
#
_cell.length_a   1.000
_cell.length_b   1.000
_cell.length_c   1.000
_cell.angle_alpha   90.00
_cell.angle_beta   90.00
_cell.angle_gamma   90.00
#
_symmetry.space_group_name_H-M   'P 1'
#
loop_
_entity.id
_entity.type
_entity.pdbx_description
1 polymer ?
#
loop_
_entity_poly.entity_id
_entity_poly.type
_entity_poly.pdbx_seq_one_letter_code
_entity_poly.pdbx_strand_id
1 'polypeptide(L)'
;MAHTAHVDTFTRDNLPPQDQWPVFLLNRPELQYPERLNCAVAFLDRWVDEGRGDEPCLISPAETLTYRELQERVNRICNVLVHRFGLVPGNRVLLRSANNPMMVAAYLAVLKAGGVVVATMPLLRAKEIAFPLNKARIGIALCDHRLSDEMERARAMAPELRHVAYWGSGRPDGLEALIAEASPEFDAVDTAADDVCLIAFTSGTTGEPKGTMHVHRDMLAICDAYSGNVLRPEPTDRFIGSPPLAFTFGLGGLVLFPMRVGASTVLLERAGPDDLLPAIAQYGATICFTAPTAYRAMLAKLENNDFSSLRKCVSAGEPLPKDTFDSWKDATGLKLMDGIGATEMLHIFIAATEEEIRPGATGRPVPGYEARIIDDEGRPLPPGGIGRLAVRGPTGCRYLADERQRKYVQNGWNVTGDTYLMDEDGFFWYQARSDDMIISAGYNIAGPEVEAALLTHPAIAECGVVGAPDDGRGAVVKAYVVLRSDARASAELTKALQDHVKAEIAPYKYPRLIEYVDALPRTQTGKLQRFQLRQLAAQESHEAIVP
;
A
#
# COMPACT_ATOMS: atom_id res chain seq x y z
N MET A 1 7.22 31.74 14.26
CA MET A 1 7.38 30.48 13.50
C MET A 1 6.33 29.51 14.05
N ALA A 2 5.72 28.69 13.20
CA ALA A 2 4.86 27.63 13.68
C ALA A 2 5.66 26.69 14.63
N HIS A 3 4.99 26.13 15.63
CA HIS A 3 5.61 25.17 16.56
C HIS A 3 6.21 23.98 15.79
N THR A 4 7.34 23.46 16.22
CA THR A 4 7.91 22.17 15.79
C THR A 4 8.76 21.60 16.92
N ALA A 5 8.69 20.31 17.13
CA ALA A 5 9.56 19.62 18.08
C ALA A 5 10.88 19.16 17.44
N HIS A 6 11.02 19.23 16.12
CA HIS A 6 12.20 18.71 15.43
C HIS A 6 13.46 19.52 15.78
N VAL A 7 14.40 18.85 16.45
CA VAL A 7 15.77 19.31 16.68
C VAL A 7 16.61 19.04 15.44
N ASP A 8 16.47 17.84 14.85
CA ASP A 8 17.04 17.52 13.55
C ASP A 8 16.09 18.02 12.45
N THR A 9 16.52 19.05 11.73
CA THR A 9 15.70 19.74 10.73
C THR A 9 15.75 19.12 9.34
N PHE A 10 16.48 18.03 9.15
CA PHE A 10 16.73 17.43 7.84
C PHE A 10 15.46 17.25 7.01
N THR A 11 14.40 16.66 7.56
CA THR A 11 13.17 16.44 6.80
C THR A 11 12.51 17.74 6.39
N ARG A 12 12.47 18.73 7.27
CA ARG A 12 11.91 20.06 7.00
C ARG A 12 12.71 20.80 5.93
N ASP A 13 14.04 20.74 6.01
CA ASP A 13 14.94 21.43 5.08
C ASP A 13 14.93 20.78 3.68
N ASN A 14 14.43 19.55 3.56
CA ASN A 14 14.31 18.79 2.33
C ASN A 14 12.84 18.60 1.86
N LEU A 15 11.88 19.32 2.46
CA LEU A 15 10.53 19.43 1.91
C LEU A 15 10.57 20.14 0.55
N PRO A 16 9.70 19.79 -0.39
CA PRO A 16 9.56 20.57 -1.62
C PRO A 16 9.13 22.01 -1.30
N PRO A 17 9.48 23.00 -2.14
CA PRO A 17 8.98 24.37 -2.01
C PRO A 17 7.45 24.40 -1.92
N GLN A 18 6.89 25.33 -1.14
CA GLN A 18 5.45 25.40 -0.86
C GLN A 18 4.59 25.59 -2.12
N ASP A 19 5.10 26.26 -3.14
CA ASP A 19 4.45 26.45 -4.44
C ASP A 19 4.29 25.13 -5.22
N GLN A 20 4.99 24.07 -4.80
CA GLN A 20 4.91 22.72 -5.36
C GLN A 20 4.08 21.75 -4.47
N TRP A 21 3.45 22.27 -3.43
CA TRP A 21 2.61 21.44 -2.58
C TRP A 21 1.22 21.24 -3.19
N PRO A 22 0.57 20.11 -2.93
CA PRO A 22 -0.85 19.96 -3.23
C PRO A 22 -1.67 20.90 -2.33
N VAL A 23 -2.88 21.25 -2.79
CA VAL A 23 -3.84 21.93 -1.92
C VAL A 23 -4.39 20.93 -0.93
N PHE A 24 -4.18 21.18 0.37
CA PHE A 24 -4.73 20.36 1.45
C PHE A 24 -6.14 20.82 1.81
N LEU A 25 -7.10 19.88 1.86
CA LEU A 25 -8.49 20.12 2.22
C LEU A 25 -8.74 19.67 3.68
N LEU A 26 -8.69 20.61 4.60
CA LEU A 26 -8.91 20.39 6.03
C LEU A 26 -10.16 21.13 6.54
N ASN A 27 -11.13 21.38 5.66
CA ASN A 27 -12.31 22.19 5.96
C ASN A 27 -13.48 21.41 6.60
N ARG A 28 -13.36 20.07 6.71
CA ARG A 28 -14.37 19.25 7.39
C ARG A 28 -14.09 19.19 8.89
N PRO A 29 -15.13 19.17 9.75
CA PRO A 29 -14.93 19.13 11.22
C PRO A 29 -14.05 17.97 11.68
N GLU A 30 -14.25 16.78 11.12
CA GLU A 30 -13.50 15.57 11.47
C GLU A 30 -12.02 15.58 11.01
N LEU A 31 -11.64 16.53 10.16
CA LEU A 31 -10.27 16.70 9.64
C LEU A 31 -9.54 17.89 10.26
N GLN A 32 -10.12 18.50 11.30
CA GLN A 32 -9.47 19.57 12.05
C GLN A 32 -8.72 19.00 13.24
N TYR A 33 -7.41 19.21 13.25
CA TYR A 33 -6.53 18.69 14.30
C TYR A 33 -5.86 19.84 15.06
N PRO A 34 -5.52 19.64 16.35
CA PRO A 34 -4.77 20.62 17.12
C PRO A 34 -3.38 20.85 16.50
N GLU A 35 -2.80 22.04 16.69
CA GLU A 35 -1.45 22.35 16.22
C GLU A 35 -0.39 21.44 16.84
N ARG A 36 -0.61 20.99 18.08
CA ARG A 36 0.24 20.06 18.82
C ARG A 36 -0.40 18.68 18.80
N LEU A 37 0.27 17.74 18.17
CA LEU A 37 -0.25 16.41 17.93
C LEU A 37 0.88 15.39 17.78
N ASN A 38 0.95 14.45 18.72
CA ASN A 38 1.72 13.24 18.54
C ASN A 38 0.77 12.09 18.18
N CYS A 39 0.85 11.57 16.98
CA CYS A 39 -0.10 10.56 16.51
C CYS A 39 0.00 9.24 17.30
N ALA A 40 1.15 8.89 17.89
CA ALA A 40 1.26 7.70 18.73
C ALA A 40 0.39 7.82 20.00
N VAL A 41 0.31 9.01 20.59
CA VAL A 41 -0.59 9.29 21.71
C VAL A 41 -2.05 9.10 21.30
N ALA A 42 -2.42 9.61 20.11
CA ALA A 42 -3.79 9.51 19.60
C ALA A 42 -4.20 8.07 19.24
N PHE A 43 -3.24 7.19 18.92
CA PHE A 43 -3.52 5.79 18.59
C PHE A 43 -3.38 4.84 19.77
N LEU A 44 -2.49 5.10 20.72
CA LEU A 44 -2.16 4.17 21.79
C LEU A 44 -2.48 4.70 23.19
N ASP A 45 -1.81 5.77 23.62
CA ASP A 45 -1.88 6.24 25.02
C ASP A 45 -3.29 6.61 25.43
N ARG A 46 -4.04 7.24 24.53
CA ARG A 46 -5.42 7.66 24.77
C ARG A 46 -6.31 6.51 25.26
N TRP A 47 -6.13 5.27 24.76
CA TRP A 47 -6.97 4.13 25.17
C TRP A 47 -6.66 3.68 26.60
N VAL A 48 -5.39 3.79 27.01
CA VAL A 48 -5.00 3.53 28.38
C VAL A 48 -5.54 4.61 29.32
N ASP A 49 -5.45 5.88 28.91
CA ASP A 49 -5.94 7.03 29.67
C ASP A 49 -7.48 7.03 29.80
N GLU A 50 -8.19 6.55 28.77
CA GLU A 50 -9.64 6.36 28.77
C GLU A 50 -10.09 5.10 29.53
N GLY A 51 -9.17 4.33 30.14
CA GLY A 51 -9.49 3.14 30.96
C GLY A 51 -9.69 1.86 30.17
N ARG A 52 -9.33 1.83 28.87
CA ARG A 52 -9.42 0.67 27.97
C ARG A 52 -8.07 -0.05 27.78
N GLY A 53 -7.12 0.20 28.68
CA GLY A 53 -5.77 -0.35 28.60
C GLY A 53 -5.70 -1.89 28.61
N ASP A 54 -6.67 -2.57 29.20
CA ASP A 54 -6.67 -4.03 29.36
C ASP A 54 -7.37 -4.76 28.18
N GLU A 55 -7.88 -4.01 27.18
CA GLU A 55 -8.46 -4.58 25.98
C GLU A 55 -7.35 -5.10 25.01
N PRO A 56 -7.61 -6.22 24.30
CA PRO A 56 -6.67 -6.73 23.31
C PRO A 56 -6.40 -5.71 22.20
N CYS A 57 -5.14 -5.51 21.86
CA CYS A 57 -4.69 -4.60 20.79
C CYS A 57 -4.02 -5.36 19.64
N LEU A 58 -2.95 -6.08 19.93
CA LEU A 58 -2.20 -6.87 18.94
C LEU A 58 -2.29 -8.35 19.28
N ILE A 59 -2.67 -9.15 18.29
CA ILE A 59 -2.79 -10.60 18.39
C ILE A 59 -1.84 -11.22 17.35
N SER A 60 -1.05 -12.20 17.76
CA SER A 60 -0.19 -12.96 16.87
C SER A 60 -0.13 -14.43 17.32
N PRO A 61 0.40 -15.35 16.53
CA PRO A 61 0.65 -16.72 16.98
C PRO A 61 1.59 -16.84 18.19
N ALA A 62 2.46 -15.85 18.40
CA ALA A 62 3.45 -15.86 19.48
C ALA A 62 2.94 -15.21 20.77
N GLU A 63 2.14 -14.16 20.67
CA GLU A 63 1.68 -13.38 21.83
C GLU A 63 0.40 -12.59 21.51
N THR A 64 -0.32 -12.25 22.56
CA THR A 64 -1.38 -11.25 22.53
C THR A 64 -1.00 -10.11 23.48
N LEU A 65 -1.06 -8.87 23.00
CA LEU A 65 -0.80 -7.68 23.79
C LEU A 65 -2.07 -6.85 23.95
N THR A 66 -2.33 -6.42 25.16
CA THR A 66 -3.30 -5.37 25.47
C THR A 66 -2.75 -4.00 25.09
N TYR A 67 -3.61 -2.96 25.06
CA TYR A 67 -3.17 -1.58 24.83
C TYR A 67 -2.14 -1.13 25.89
N ARG A 68 -2.30 -1.51 27.16
CA ARG A 68 -1.37 -1.20 28.25
C ARG A 68 -0.02 -1.88 28.05
N GLU A 69 0.01 -3.17 27.77
CA GLU A 69 1.25 -3.92 27.55
C GLU A 69 2.01 -3.41 26.32
N LEU A 70 1.27 -3.02 25.27
CA LEU A 70 1.87 -2.37 24.10
C LEU A 70 2.44 -0.99 24.46
N GLN A 71 1.72 -0.17 25.25
CA GLN A 71 2.20 1.14 25.70
C GLN A 71 3.49 1.02 26.52
N GLU A 72 3.55 0.09 27.47
CA GLU A 72 4.76 -0.16 28.27
C GLU A 72 5.93 -0.58 27.37
N ARG A 73 5.70 -1.47 26.40
CA ARG A 73 6.73 -1.89 25.44
C ARG A 73 7.20 -0.70 24.59
N VAL A 74 6.30 0.10 24.09
CA VAL A 74 6.58 1.33 23.34
C VAL A 74 7.41 2.29 24.16
N ASN A 75 7.04 2.56 25.42
CA ASN A 75 7.76 3.46 26.32
C ASN A 75 9.21 2.97 26.59
N ARG A 76 9.40 1.67 26.80
CA ARG A 76 10.73 1.08 26.95
C ARG A 76 11.58 1.25 25.71
N ILE A 77 11.01 1.05 24.50
CA ILE A 77 11.72 1.29 23.23
C ILE A 77 12.05 2.78 23.09
N CYS A 78 11.15 3.70 23.45
CA CYS A 78 11.44 5.15 23.44
C CYS A 78 12.66 5.47 24.31
N ASN A 79 12.71 4.93 25.53
CA ASN A 79 13.83 5.13 26.44
C ASN A 79 15.15 4.60 25.86
N VAL A 80 15.13 3.43 25.18
CA VAL A 80 16.31 2.91 24.49
C VAL A 80 16.72 3.83 23.34
N LEU A 81 15.79 4.26 22.49
CA LEU A 81 16.08 5.15 21.37
C LEU A 81 16.70 6.47 21.84
N VAL A 82 16.13 7.11 22.86
CA VAL A 82 16.57 8.41 23.35
C VAL A 82 17.87 8.29 24.18
N HIS A 83 17.89 7.41 25.19
CA HIS A 83 18.98 7.40 26.16
C HIS A 83 20.16 6.51 25.78
N ARG A 84 19.96 5.48 24.94
CA ARG A 84 21.06 4.60 24.51
C ARG A 84 21.57 4.94 23.11
N PHE A 85 20.66 5.31 22.17
CA PHE A 85 21.04 5.60 20.79
C PHE A 85 21.10 7.10 20.49
N GLY A 86 20.72 7.96 21.45
CA GLY A 86 20.78 9.41 21.31
C GLY A 86 19.83 9.98 20.27
N LEU A 87 18.66 9.34 20.08
CA LEU A 87 17.63 9.86 19.21
C LEU A 87 17.18 11.23 19.70
N VAL A 88 17.17 12.21 18.80
CA VAL A 88 16.52 13.51 19.01
C VAL A 88 15.34 13.65 18.04
N PRO A 89 14.30 14.44 18.37
CA PRO A 89 13.17 14.66 17.50
C PRO A 89 13.60 15.09 16.09
N GLY A 90 12.99 14.46 15.07
CA GLY A 90 13.36 14.63 13.66
C GLY A 90 14.38 13.64 13.12
N ASN A 91 15.08 12.85 13.97
CA ASN A 91 15.93 11.79 13.49
C ASN A 91 15.12 10.69 12.77
N ARG A 92 15.67 10.12 11.70
CA ARG A 92 15.05 9.03 10.93
C ARG A 92 15.52 7.69 11.50
N VAL A 93 14.57 6.77 11.63
CA VAL A 93 14.84 5.41 12.13
C VAL A 93 14.35 4.40 11.11
N LEU A 94 15.24 3.52 10.66
CA LEU A 94 14.85 2.40 9.80
C LEU A 94 14.22 1.30 10.62
N LEU A 95 13.06 0.80 10.18
CA LEU A 95 12.40 -0.38 10.71
C LEU A 95 12.39 -1.48 9.67
N ARG A 96 12.80 -2.70 10.04
CA ARG A 96 12.86 -3.82 9.11
C ARG A 96 12.37 -5.12 9.75
N SER A 97 11.18 -5.56 9.36
CA SER A 97 10.55 -6.80 9.86
C SER A 97 9.40 -7.27 8.99
N ALA A 98 8.97 -8.49 9.23
CA ALA A 98 7.63 -8.96 8.88
C ALA A 98 6.56 -8.33 9.80
N ASN A 99 5.28 -8.66 9.55
CA ASN A 99 4.15 -8.15 10.35
C ASN A 99 4.11 -8.88 11.71
N ASN A 100 4.66 -8.27 12.74
CA ASN A 100 4.63 -8.80 14.11
C ASN A 100 4.46 -7.68 15.16
N PRO A 101 4.12 -8.01 16.42
CA PRO A 101 3.91 -7.01 17.46
C PRO A 101 5.11 -6.11 17.73
N MET A 102 6.35 -6.62 17.61
CA MET A 102 7.55 -5.81 17.83
C MET A 102 7.73 -4.73 16.75
N MET A 103 7.37 -5.03 15.50
CA MET A 103 7.38 -4.04 14.42
C MET A 103 6.42 -2.88 14.72
N VAL A 104 5.20 -3.17 15.22
CA VAL A 104 4.23 -2.13 15.61
C VAL A 104 4.73 -1.34 16.81
N ALA A 105 5.27 -2.01 17.84
CA ALA A 105 5.82 -1.34 19.00
C ALA A 105 6.98 -0.41 18.64
N ALA A 106 7.91 -0.86 17.78
CA ALA A 106 9.01 -0.04 17.29
C ALA A 106 8.51 1.16 16.47
N TYR A 107 7.49 0.95 15.64
CA TYR A 107 6.87 2.01 14.83
C TYR A 107 6.30 3.13 15.72
N LEU A 108 5.45 2.75 16.69
CA LEU A 108 4.84 3.70 17.62
C LEU A 108 5.87 4.38 18.53
N ALA A 109 6.92 3.66 18.93
CA ALA A 109 7.99 4.23 19.75
C ALA A 109 8.76 5.33 19.02
N VAL A 110 9.11 5.13 17.76
CA VAL A 110 9.76 6.17 16.95
C VAL A 110 8.86 7.40 16.84
N LEU A 111 7.57 7.21 16.56
CA LEU A 111 6.59 8.32 16.49
C LEU A 111 6.44 9.04 17.82
N LYS A 112 6.32 8.28 18.93
CA LYS A 112 6.15 8.83 20.28
C LYS A 112 7.35 9.65 20.73
N ALA A 113 8.56 9.20 20.38
CA ALA A 113 9.82 9.89 20.66
C ALA A 113 10.12 11.06 19.68
N GLY A 114 9.16 11.43 18.80
CA GLY A 114 9.32 12.52 17.84
C GLY A 114 10.26 12.20 16.67
N GLY A 115 10.59 10.93 16.47
CA GLY A 115 11.39 10.45 15.35
C GLY A 115 10.55 10.28 14.07
N VAL A 116 11.25 10.02 12.95
CA VAL A 116 10.67 9.80 11.64
C VAL A 116 10.87 8.35 11.21
N VAL A 117 9.78 7.64 11.00
CA VAL A 117 9.84 6.22 10.60
C VAL A 117 10.23 6.10 9.13
N VAL A 118 11.10 5.15 8.83
CA VAL A 118 11.37 4.63 7.48
C VAL A 118 11.27 3.12 7.52
N ALA A 119 10.16 2.57 7.07
CA ALA A 119 9.92 1.12 7.16
C ALA A 119 10.28 0.42 5.84
N THR A 120 10.88 -0.77 5.96
CA THR A 120 11.27 -1.61 4.81
C THR A 120 10.79 -3.04 4.99
N MET A 121 10.37 -3.66 3.89
CA MET A 121 9.89 -5.05 3.92
C MET A 121 11.04 -6.07 3.98
N PRO A 122 10.78 -7.30 4.45
CA PRO A 122 11.80 -8.34 4.64
C PRO A 122 12.58 -8.73 3.38
N LEU A 123 11.92 -8.69 2.22
CA LEU A 123 12.48 -9.22 0.97
C LEU A 123 13.53 -8.32 0.31
N LEU A 124 13.67 -7.06 0.75
CA LEU A 124 14.66 -6.14 0.18
C LEU A 124 16.09 -6.65 0.43
N ARG A 125 16.95 -6.48 -0.57
CA ARG A 125 18.37 -6.81 -0.50
C ARG A 125 19.20 -5.61 -0.05
N ALA A 126 20.45 -5.86 0.31
CA ALA A 126 21.35 -4.85 0.87
C ALA A 126 21.42 -3.54 0.09
N LYS A 127 21.50 -3.59 -1.25
CA LYS A 127 21.53 -2.38 -2.10
C LYS A 127 20.22 -1.59 -2.02
N GLU A 128 19.09 -2.29 -1.97
CA GLU A 128 17.77 -1.67 -1.88
C GLU A 128 17.55 -1.05 -0.49
N ILE A 129 18.10 -1.66 0.57
CA ILE A 129 18.08 -1.12 1.94
C ILE A 129 19.02 0.08 2.07
N ALA A 130 20.20 0.02 1.45
CA ALA A 130 21.20 1.10 1.49
C ALA A 130 20.67 2.40 0.85
N PHE A 131 19.77 2.31 -0.12
CA PHE A 131 19.21 3.50 -0.77
C PHE A 131 18.45 4.40 0.22
N PRO A 132 17.39 3.96 0.93
CA PRO A 132 16.71 4.79 1.94
C PRO A 132 17.61 5.16 3.10
N LEU A 133 18.56 4.31 3.54
CA LEU A 133 19.53 4.64 4.57
C LEU A 133 20.31 5.90 4.22
N ASN A 134 20.84 5.96 3.00
CA ASN A 134 21.64 7.10 2.54
C ASN A 134 20.74 8.31 2.15
N LYS A 135 19.65 8.09 1.42
CA LYS A 135 18.76 9.16 0.95
C LYS A 135 18.14 9.93 2.11
N ALA A 136 17.72 9.24 3.17
CA ALA A 136 17.12 9.84 4.35
C ALA A 136 18.13 10.08 5.50
N ARG A 137 19.43 9.84 5.28
CA ARG A 137 20.49 10.00 6.29
C ARG A 137 20.13 9.34 7.62
N ILE A 138 19.90 8.04 7.60
CA ILE A 138 19.42 7.28 8.74
C ILE A 138 20.58 6.87 9.64
N GLY A 139 20.52 7.28 10.91
CA GLY A 139 21.55 6.95 11.89
C GLY A 139 21.22 5.77 12.80
N ILE A 140 19.96 5.35 12.86
CA ILE A 140 19.46 4.31 13.77
C ILE A 140 18.59 3.33 12.99
N ALA A 141 18.75 2.03 13.26
CA ALA A 141 17.89 0.98 12.70
C ALA A 141 17.47 0.00 13.79
N LEU A 142 16.21 -0.42 13.74
CA LEU A 142 15.66 -1.54 14.52
C LEU A 142 15.25 -2.64 13.54
N CYS A 143 15.76 -3.85 13.71
CA CYS A 143 15.64 -4.91 12.72
C CYS A 143 15.37 -6.27 13.37
N ASP A 144 14.52 -7.06 12.75
CA ASP A 144 14.37 -8.48 13.07
C ASP A 144 15.70 -9.21 12.80
N HIS A 145 16.19 -9.96 13.78
CA HIS A 145 17.47 -10.66 13.70
C HIS A 145 17.55 -11.64 12.51
N ARG A 146 16.43 -12.23 12.12
CA ARG A 146 16.36 -13.13 10.97
C ARG A 146 16.70 -12.44 9.64
N LEU A 147 16.72 -11.11 9.62
CA LEU A 147 17.03 -10.26 8.46
C LEU A 147 18.39 -9.57 8.60
N SER A 148 19.21 -9.97 9.57
CA SER A 148 20.49 -9.32 9.92
C SER A 148 21.52 -9.37 8.79
N ASP A 149 21.61 -10.45 8.03
CA ASP A 149 22.63 -10.61 6.98
C ASP A 149 22.56 -9.50 5.92
N GLU A 150 21.37 -9.23 5.38
CA GLU A 150 21.18 -8.15 4.40
C GLU A 150 21.28 -6.77 5.07
N MET A 151 20.90 -6.66 6.35
CA MET A 151 21.01 -5.41 7.11
C MET A 151 22.48 -5.03 7.36
N GLU A 152 23.34 -5.96 7.75
CA GLU A 152 24.77 -5.71 7.98
C GLU A 152 25.50 -5.40 6.65
N ARG A 153 25.13 -6.08 5.56
CA ARG A 153 25.64 -5.73 4.22
C ARG A 153 25.21 -4.31 3.80
N ALA A 154 23.97 -3.92 4.08
CA ALA A 154 23.48 -2.56 3.82
C ALA A 154 24.21 -1.52 4.68
N ARG A 155 24.46 -1.86 5.97
CA ARG A 155 25.22 -1.00 6.91
C ARG A 155 26.60 -0.65 6.37
N ALA A 156 27.30 -1.61 5.75
CA ALA A 156 28.61 -1.37 5.14
C ALA A 156 28.56 -0.34 3.97
N MET A 157 27.38 -0.12 3.38
CA MET A 157 27.13 0.86 2.31
C MET A 157 26.49 2.17 2.81
N ALA A 158 26.22 2.29 4.12
CA ALA A 158 25.52 3.43 4.72
C ALA A 158 26.33 3.99 5.92
N PRO A 159 27.31 4.86 5.68
CA PRO A 159 28.26 5.32 6.70
C PRO A 159 27.62 6.14 7.83
N GLU A 160 26.44 6.71 7.63
CA GLU A 160 25.72 7.44 8.67
C GLU A 160 24.98 6.52 9.64
N LEU A 161 24.79 5.23 9.34
CA LEU A 161 24.12 4.26 10.21
C LEU A 161 25.03 3.84 11.38
N ARG A 162 24.82 4.45 12.53
CA ARG A 162 25.64 4.27 13.73
C ARG A 162 25.15 3.12 14.62
N HIS A 163 23.83 3.04 14.81
CA HIS A 163 23.22 2.10 15.75
C HIS A 163 22.27 1.15 15.01
N VAL A 164 22.46 -0.15 15.26
CA VAL A 164 21.52 -1.19 14.82
C VAL A 164 21.21 -2.06 16.02
N ALA A 165 19.94 -2.16 16.39
CA ALA A 165 19.49 -3.12 17.40
C ALA A 165 18.61 -4.18 16.75
N TYR A 166 18.88 -5.42 17.11
CA TYR A 166 18.15 -6.58 16.61
C TYR A 166 17.22 -7.14 17.69
N TRP A 167 15.99 -7.46 17.32
CA TRP A 167 15.11 -8.26 18.17
C TRP A 167 15.01 -9.70 17.66
N GLY A 168 14.54 -10.62 18.54
CA GLY A 168 14.48 -12.06 18.26
C GLY A 168 15.85 -12.74 18.24
N SER A 169 16.91 -12.05 18.68
CA SER A 169 18.28 -12.57 18.65
C SER A 169 18.65 -13.39 19.87
N GLY A 170 17.98 -13.18 21.00
CA GLY A 170 18.37 -13.72 22.31
C GLY A 170 19.71 -13.20 22.85
N ARG A 171 20.33 -12.18 22.23
CA ARG A 171 21.63 -11.63 22.59
C ARG A 171 21.52 -10.63 23.73
N PRO A 172 22.59 -10.48 24.59
CA PRO A 172 22.61 -9.45 25.65
C PRO A 172 22.56 -8.00 25.10
N ASP A 173 22.97 -7.78 23.86
CA ASP A 173 22.92 -6.49 23.17
C ASP A 173 21.69 -6.38 22.22
N GLY A 174 20.80 -7.37 22.25
CA GLY A 174 19.53 -7.36 21.51
C GLY A 174 18.51 -6.39 22.09
N LEU A 175 17.53 -6.02 21.27
CA LEU A 175 16.50 -5.03 21.66
C LEU A 175 15.74 -5.47 22.91
N GLU A 176 15.39 -6.77 23.05
CA GLU A 176 14.68 -7.30 24.22
C GLU A 176 15.47 -7.10 25.51
N ALA A 177 16.77 -7.33 25.48
CA ALA A 177 17.63 -7.13 26.65
C ALA A 177 17.70 -5.63 27.03
N LEU A 178 17.83 -4.75 26.04
CA LEU A 178 17.86 -3.30 26.26
C LEU A 178 16.55 -2.78 26.84
N ILE A 179 15.40 -3.22 26.32
CA ILE A 179 14.08 -2.77 26.81
C ILE A 179 13.75 -3.36 28.19
N ALA A 180 14.28 -4.55 28.54
CA ALA A 180 14.07 -5.14 29.87
C ALA A 180 14.64 -4.25 30.98
N GLU A 181 15.73 -3.54 30.72
CA GLU A 181 16.40 -2.62 31.66
C GLU A 181 15.78 -1.19 31.61
N ALA A 182 15.00 -0.86 30.59
CA ALA A 182 14.47 0.48 30.38
C ALA A 182 13.19 0.73 31.18
N SER A 183 12.92 2.00 31.54
CA SER A 183 11.68 2.40 32.21
C SER A 183 10.45 2.11 31.35
N PRO A 184 9.33 1.61 31.94
CA PRO A 184 8.04 1.51 31.26
C PRO A 184 7.30 2.85 31.12
N GLU A 185 7.84 3.93 31.64
CA GLU A 185 7.29 5.28 31.57
C GLU A 185 8.08 6.13 30.58
N PHE A 186 7.40 6.87 29.74
CA PHE A 186 7.99 7.83 28.80
C PHE A 186 6.96 8.89 28.40
N ASP A 187 7.32 10.17 28.62
CA ASP A 187 6.50 11.30 28.18
C ASP A 187 6.65 11.49 26.67
N ALA A 188 5.54 11.46 25.94
CA ALA A 188 5.55 11.66 24.50
C ALA A 188 6.11 13.05 24.14
N VAL A 189 6.92 13.09 23.09
CA VAL A 189 7.43 14.37 22.58
C VAL A 189 6.26 15.21 22.05
N ASP A 190 6.22 16.48 22.44
CA ASP A 190 5.19 17.44 22.07
C ASP A 190 5.38 17.91 20.62
N THR A 191 5.09 17.02 19.65
CA THR A 191 5.26 17.28 18.23
C THR A 191 4.19 18.22 17.68
N ALA A 192 4.52 18.95 16.61
CA ALA A 192 3.51 19.62 15.82
C ALA A 192 2.73 18.63 14.95
N ALA A 193 1.47 18.95 14.65
CA ALA A 193 0.67 18.19 13.69
C ALA A 193 1.34 18.09 12.30
N ASP A 194 2.15 19.09 11.96
CA ASP A 194 2.88 19.21 10.69
C ASP A 194 4.35 18.76 10.76
N ASP A 195 4.82 18.25 11.89
CA ASP A 195 6.12 17.61 11.96
C ASP A 195 6.10 16.30 11.12
N VAL A 196 7.11 16.11 10.28
CA VAL A 196 7.25 14.89 9.46
C VAL A 196 7.49 13.70 10.38
N CYS A 197 6.69 12.65 10.26
CA CYS A 197 6.76 11.46 11.11
C CYS A 197 6.99 10.16 10.34
N LEU A 198 6.83 10.18 9.01
CA LEU A 198 7.03 9.03 8.13
C LEU A 198 7.67 9.46 6.82
N ILE A 199 8.65 8.69 6.33
CA ILE A 199 9.10 8.72 4.94
C ILE A 199 8.81 7.34 4.35
N ALA A 200 7.79 7.26 3.49
CA ALA A 200 7.41 6.03 2.81
C ALA A 200 8.07 5.96 1.43
N PHE A 201 8.98 4.99 1.25
CA PHE A 201 9.63 4.77 -0.04
C PHE A 201 8.77 3.90 -0.95
N THR A 202 8.57 4.36 -2.20
CA THR A 202 7.90 3.57 -3.23
C THR A 202 8.91 2.77 -4.02
N SER A 203 8.61 1.51 -4.31
CA SER A 203 9.32 0.75 -5.35
C SER A 203 8.89 1.32 -6.71
N GLY A 204 9.62 2.29 -7.22
CA GLY A 204 9.35 2.84 -8.55
C GLY A 204 9.45 1.73 -9.62
N THR A 205 8.42 1.60 -10.47
CA THR A 205 8.44 0.66 -11.60
C THR A 205 9.41 1.06 -12.71
N THR A 206 9.95 2.28 -12.66
CA THR A 206 10.74 2.89 -13.75
C THR A 206 11.95 3.71 -13.29
N GLY A 207 12.48 3.47 -12.07
CA GLY A 207 13.64 4.25 -11.60
C GLY A 207 13.93 4.10 -10.12
N GLU A 208 14.77 4.98 -9.59
CA GLU A 208 15.10 5.03 -8.17
C GLU A 208 13.84 5.24 -7.31
N PRO A 209 13.75 4.58 -6.13
CA PRO A 209 12.64 4.78 -5.20
C PRO A 209 12.45 6.25 -4.84
N LYS A 210 11.21 6.67 -4.62
CA LYS A 210 10.85 8.01 -4.15
C LYS A 210 10.42 7.92 -2.69
N GLY A 211 10.94 8.81 -1.84
CA GLY A 211 10.51 8.90 -0.45
C GLY A 211 9.42 9.96 -0.29
N THR A 212 8.21 9.56 0.06
CA THR A 212 7.11 10.49 0.36
C THR A 212 7.08 10.80 1.84
N MET A 213 7.10 12.07 2.20
CA MET A 213 7.05 12.54 3.59
C MET A 213 5.61 12.78 4.03
N HIS A 214 5.22 12.19 5.16
CA HIS A 214 3.94 12.38 5.81
C HIS A 214 4.13 12.96 7.22
N VAL A 215 3.14 13.71 7.67
CA VAL A 215 3.16 14.39 8.96
C VAL A 215 2.19 13.72 9.95
N HIS A 216 2.27 14.06 11.23
CA HIS A 216 1.46 13.42 12.28
C HIS A 216 -0.04 13.50 12.00
N ARG A 217 -0.58 14.64 11.52
CA ARG A 217 -2.01 14.74 11.18
C ARG A 217 -2.43 13.86 10.02
N ASP A 218 -1.53 13.58 9.05
CA ASP A 218 -1.85 12.74 7.89
C ASP A 218 -2.25 11.32 8.35
N MET A 219 -1.61 10.82 9.42
CA MET A 219 -1.90 9.51 10.01
C MET A 219 -3.36 9.42 10.53
N LEU A 220 -3.86 10.51 11.15
CA LEU A 220 -5.23 10.56 11.62
C LEU A 220 -6.20 10.83 10.47
N ALA A 221 -5.80 11.67 9.52
CA ALA A 221 -6.65 12.09 8.41
C ALA A 221 -7.14 10.92 7.54
N ILE A 222 -6.27 9.93 7.28
CA ILE A 222 -6.70 8.72 6.54
C ILE A 222 -7.68 7.87 7.36
N CYS A 223 -7.56 7.87 8.69
CA CYS A 223 -8.50 7.18 9.57
C CYS A 223 -9.86 7.88 9.56
N ASP A 224 -9.86 9.20 9.76
CA ASP A 224 -11.09 9.97 9.90
C ASP A 224 -11.80 10.18 8.55
N ALA A 225 -11.05 10.19 7.43
CA ALA A 225 -11.63 10.22 6.08
C ALA A 225 -12.13 8.83 5.65
N TYR A 226 -11.22 7.91 5.31
CA TYR A 226 -11.59 6.60 4.74
C TYR A 226 -12.20 5.66 5.78
N SER A 227 -11.48 5.42 6.89
CA SER A 227 -11.94 4.45 7.87
C SER A 227 -13.25 4.90 8.52
N GLY A 228 -13.37 6.16 8.92
CA GLY A 228 -14.57 6.69 9.55
C GLY A 228 -15.80 6.78 8.65
N ASN A 229 -15.63 7.14 7.37
CA ASN A 229 -16.77 7.38 6.46
C ASN A 229 -17.10 6.17 5.57
N VAL A 230 -16.12 5.35 5.19
CA VAL A 230 -16.31 4.25 4.22
C VAL A 230 -16.25 2.89 4.91
N LEU A 231 -15.16 2.60 5.61
CA LEU A 231 -14.98 1.30 6.27
C LEU A 231 -15.88 1.14 7.50
N ARG A 232 -16.01 2.19 8.33
CA ARG A 232 -16.84 2.24 9.56
C ARG A 232 -16.58 1.05 10.48
N PRO A 233 -15.35 0.89 10.99
CA PRO A 233 -15.03 -0.16 11.93
C PRO A 233 -15.59 0.15 13.33
N GLU A 234 -15.79 -0.90 14.12
CA GLU A 234 -16.25 -0.84 15.50
C GLU A 234 -15.13 -1.25 16.47
N PRO A 235 -15.19 -0.82 17.75
CA PRO A 235 -14.20 -1.21 18.75
C PRO A 235 -14.08 -2.73 18.96
N THR A 236 -15.13 -3.48 18.66
CA THR A 236 -15.18 -4.95 18.77
C THR A 236 -14.58 -5.67 17.57
N ASP A 237 -14.20 -4.94 16.51
CA ASP A 237 -13.62 -5.54 15.33
C ASP A 237 -12.23 -6.12 15.57
N ARG A 238 -11.94 -7.13 14.78
CA ARG A 238 -10.64 -7.76 14.72
C ARG A 238 -10.15 -7.78 13.29
N PHE A 239 -9.13 -6.97 13.03
CA PHE A 239 -8.54 -6.82 11.71
C PHE A 239 -7.54 -7.94 11.43
N ILE A 240 -7.43 -8.34 10.17
CA ILE A 240 -6.41 -9.26 9.66
C ILE A 240 -6.06 -8.89 8.22
N GLY A 241 -4.88 -9.26 7.76
CA GLY A 241 -4.54 -9.03 6.35
C GLY A 241 -3.13 -9.43 5.97
N SER A 242 -2.89 -9.38 4.66
CA SER A 242 -1.60 -9.73 4.06
C SER A 242 -0.66 -8.55 3.80
N PRO A 243 -1.11 -7.28 3.67
CA PRO A 243 -0.19 -6.22 3.29
C PRO A 243 0.91 -5.99 4.33
N PRO A 244 2.18 -5.85 3.92
CA PRO A 244 3.27 -5.54 4.84
C PRO A 244 3.07 -4.20 5.54
N LEU A 245 3.38 -4.13 6.85
CA LEU A 245 3.34 -2.89 7.64
C LEU A 245 4.34 -1.83 7.15
N ALA A 246 5.32 -2.23 6.35
CA ALA A 246 6.26 -1.34 5.70
C ALA A 246 5.62 -0.51 4.57
N PHE A 247 4.43 -0.88 4.11
CA PHE A 247 3.67 -0.14 3.11
C PHE A 247 2.46 0.56 3.72
N THR A 248 2.08 1.67 3.14
CA THR A 248 0.98 2.50 3.65
C THR A 248 -0.37 1.77 3.69
N PHE A 249 -0.63 0.85 2.76
CA PHE A 249 -1.84 0.02 2.79
C PHE A 249 -1.88 -0.91 4.01
N GLY A 250 -0.76 -1.58 4.32
CA GLY A 250 -0.67 -2.42 5.52
C GLY A 250 -0.66 -1.61 6.81
N LEU A 251 0.07 -0.49 6.84
CA LEU A 251 0.12 0.41 7.98
C LEU A 251 -1.30 0.92 8.34
N GLY A 252 -2.03 1.46 7.37
CA GLY A 252 -3.39 1.93 7.59
C GLY A 252 -4.32 0.81 8.01
N GLY A 253 -4.41 -0.25 7.20
CA GLY A 253 -5.38 -1.33 7.38
C GLY A 253 -5.15 -2.20 8.61
N LEU A 254 -3.92 -2.39 9.05
CA LEU A 254 -3.59 -3.33 10.14
C LEU A 254 -3.10 -2.65 11.44
N VAL A 255 -2.82 -1.35 11.42
CA VAL A 255 -2.37 -0.62 12.60
C VAL A 255 -3.23 0.62 12.87
N LEU A 256 -3.26 1.58 11.93
CA LEU A 256 -3.87 2.88 12.22
C LEU A 256 -5.39 2.80 12.33
N PHE A 257 -6.07 2.09 11.43
CA PHE A 257 -7.54 1.99 11.46
C PHE A 257 -8.07 1.23 12.68
N PRO A 258 -7.55 0.03 13.03
CA PRO A 258 -7.98 -0.63 14.27
C PRO A 258 -7.66 0.22 15.49
N MET A 259 -6.47 0.77 15.62
CA MET A 259 -6.09 1.57 16.79
C MET A 259 -6.85 2.90 16.88
N ARG A 260 -7.33 3.46 15.76
CA ARG A 260 -8.15 4.69 15.79
C ARG A 260 -9.47 4.52 16.53
N VAL A 261 -10.03 3.31 16.50
CA VAL A 261 -11.32 2.99 17.14
C VAL A 261 -11.19 2.11 18.39
N GLY A 262 -9.97 1.74 18.79
CA GLY A 262 -9.72 0.85 19.93
C GLY A 262 -10.05 -0.61 19.64
N ALA A 263 -9.97 -1.04 18.39
CA ALA A 263 -10.12 -2.41 17.95
C ALA A 263 -8.79 -3.17 18.00
N SER A 264 -8.83 -4.47 17.77
CA SER A 264 -7.64 -5.32 17.72
C SER A 264 -7.23 -5.70 16.30
N THR A 265 -5.99 -6.13 16.12
CA THR A 265 -5.48 -6.66 14.85
C THR A 265 -4.72 -7.95 15.04
N VAL A 266 -4.90 -8.88 14.10
CA VAL A 266 -4.16 -10.14 13.99
C VAL A 266 -3.00 -9.93 13.02
N LEU A 267 -1.78 -10.09 13.50
CA LEU A 267 -0.55 -9.93 12.75
C LEU A 267 0.02 -11.30 12.40
N LEU A 268 0.16 -11.57 11.11
CA LEU A 268 0.78 -12.77 10.58
C LEU A 268 2.06 -12.41 9.84
N GLU A 269 3.16 -13.06 10.18
CA GLU A 269 4.43 -12.87 9.47
C GLU A 269 4.42 -13.46 8.05
N ARG A 270 3.65 -14.53 7.87
CA ARG A 270 3.26 -15.10 6.59
C ARG A 270 1.75 -14.97 6.48
N ALA A 271 1.28 -14.35 5.43
CA ALA A 271 -0.12 -14.02 5.26
C ALA A 271 -0.58 -14.30 3.82
N GLY A 272 -0.13 -15.41 3.27
CA GLY A 272 -0.68 -15.95 2.03
C GLY A 272 -2.11 -16.49 2.21
N PRO A 273 -2.81 -16.85 1.13
CA PRO A 273 -4.16 -17.44 1.21
C PRO A 273 -4.24 -18.66 2.14
N ASP A 274 -3.19 -19.48 2.19
CA ASP A 274 -3.11 -20.68 3.05
C ASP A 274 -2.97 -20.35 4.53
N ASP A 275 -2.42 -19.18 4.86
CA ASP A 275 -2.26 -18.71 6.24
C ASP A 275 -3.46 -17.88 6.69
N LEU A 276 -4.02 -17.05 5.79
CA LEU A 276 -5.12 -16.13 6.10
C LEU A 276 -6.42 -16.83 6.45
N LEU A 277 -6.86 -17.80 5.63
CA LEU A 277 -8.15 -18.48 5.83
C LEU A 277 -8.23 -19.21 7.19
N PRO A 278 -7.25 -20.06 7.57
CA PRO A 278 -7.26 -20.68 8.90
C PRO A 278 -7.18 -19.66 10.03
N ALA A 279 -6.42 -18.57 9.85
CA ALA A 279 -6.28 -17.54 10.88
C ALA A 279 -7.56 -16.72 11.07
N ILE A 280 -8.35 -16.47 10.01
CA ILE A 280 -9.67 -15.83 10.12
C ILE A 280 -10.55 -16.62 11.09
N ALA A 281 -10.65 -17.93 10.90
CA ALA A 281 -11.41 -18.83 11.77
C ALA A 281 -10.83 -18.87 13.19
N GLN A 282 -9.51 -19.10 13.29
CA GLN A 282 -8.83 -19.29 14.58
C GLN A 282 -8.96 -18.07 15.50
N TYR A 283 -8.82 -16.87 14.93
CA TYR A 283 -8.82 -15.64 15.70
C TYR A 283 -10.16 -14.90 15.65
N GLY A 284 -11.15 -15.39 14.90
CA GLY A 284 -12.45 -14.74 14.74
C GLY A 284 -12.31 -13.35 14.13
N ALA A 285 -11.51 -13.22 13.06
CA ALA A 285 -11.29 -11.94 12.39
C ALA A 285 -12.56 -11.45 11.69
N THR A 286 -12.84 -10.14 11.78
CA THR A 286 -14.07 -9.52 11.27
C THR A 286 -13.85 -8.66 10.04
N ILE A 287 -12.63 -8.12 9.87
CA ILE A 287 -12.28 -7.26 8.74
C ILE A 287 -10.96 -7.76 8.12
N CYS A 288 -10.99 -8.11 6.83
CA CYS A 288 -9.82 -8.60 6.11
C CYS A 288 -9.33 -7.58 5.08
N PHE A 289 -8.01 -7.28 5.11
CA PHE A 289 -7.32 -6.44 4.12
C PHE A 289 -6.37 -7.28 3.28
N THR A 290 -6.62 -7.40 1.97
CA THR A 290 -5.68 -8.08 1.07
C THR A 290 -5.87 -7.62 -0.39
N ALA A 291 -5.06 -8.16 -1.31
CA ALA A 291 -5.14 -7.83 -2.73
C ALA A 291 -6.20 -8.69 -3.46
N PRO A 292 -6.73 -8.23 -4.61
CA PRO A 292 -7.64 -9.01 -5.46
C PRO A 292 -7.15 -10.42 -5.78
N THR A 293 -5.85 -10.55 -6.09
CA THR A 293 -5.22 -11.84 -6.39
C THR A 293 -5.27 -12.82 -5.21
N ALA A 294 -5.15 -12.33 -3.98
CA ALA A 294 -5.28 -13.17 -2.78
C ALA A 294 -6.73 -13.63 -2.58
N TYR A 295 -7.73 -12.74 -2.73
CA TYR A 295 -9.15 -13.13 -2.68
C TYR A 295 -9.47 -14.19 -3.71
N ARG A 296 -8.99 -14.04 -4.95
CA ARG A 296 -9.17 -15.04 -6.00
C ARG A 296 -8.54 -16.39 -5.63
N ALA A 297 -7.35 -16.39 -5.04
CA ALA A 297 -6.70 -17.64 -4.61
C ALA A 297 -7.40 -18.29 -3.41
N MET A 298 -8.00 -17.49 -2.52
CA MET A 298 -8.78 -17.99 -1.39
C MET A 298 -10.08 -18.69 -1.83
N LEU A 299 -10.71 -18.28 -2.93
CA LEU A 299 -11.93 -18.89 -3.45
C LEU A 299 -11.81 -20.42 -3.63
N ALA A 300 -10.67 -20.89 -4.10
CA ALA A 300 -10.43 -22.34 -4.30
C ALA A 300 -10.32 -23.14 -2.99
N LYS A 301 -10.32 -22.47 -1.82
CA LYS A 301 -10.02 -23.07 -0.51
C LYS A 301 -11.09 -22.79 0.55
N LEU A 302 -12.20 -22.13 0.18
CA LEU A 302 -13.25 -21.73 1.11
C LEU A 302 -13.95 -22.94 1.76
N GLU A 303 -14.18 -24.03 1.02
CA GLU A 303 -14.94 -25.19 1.48
C GLU A 303 -14.40 -25.83 2.79
N ASN A 304 -13.11 -25.65 3.08
CA ASN A 304 -12.46 -26.25 4.25
C ASN A 304 -12.17 -25.26 5.38
N ASN A 305 -12.68 -24.03 5.29
CA ASN A 305 -12.38 -22.98 6.25
C ASN A 305 -13.64 -22.24 6.69
N ASP A 306 -13.71 -21.92 7.98
CA ASP A 306 -14.78 -21.10 8.53
C ASP A 306 -14.39 -19.62 8.44
N PHE A 307 -15.15 -18.85 7.69
CA PHE A 307 -15.01 -17.39 7.57
C PHE A 307 -16.26 -16.64 8.02
N SER A 308 -17.15 -17.30 8.77
CA SER A 308 -18.42 -16.72 9.24
C SER A 308 -18.26 -15.50 10.14
N SER A 309 -17.08 -15.32 10.75
CA SER A 309 -16.76 -14.13 11.54
C SER A 309 -16.51 -12.88 10.68
N LEU A 310 -16.12 -13.03 9.40
CA LEU A 310 -15.89 -11.90 8.51
C LEU A 310 -17.19 -11.14 8.26
N ARG A 311 -17.10 -9.82 8.37
CA ARG A 311 -18.17 -8.91 8.01
C ARG A 311 -17.77 -7.89 6.93
N LYS A 312 -16.47 -7.66 6.73
CA LYS A 312 -15.95 -6.76 5.70
C LYS A 312 -14.67 -7.29 5.07
N CYS A 313 -14.58 -7.11 3.76
CA CYS A 313 -13.44 -7.52 2.95
C CYS A 313 -12.97 -6.33 2.12
N VAL A 314 -11.75 -5.83 2.40
CA VAL A 314 -11.17 -4.68 1.70
C VAL A 314 -10.13 -5.16 0.70
N SER A 315 -10.26 -4.66 -0.52
CA SER A 315 -9.38 -4.96 -1.66
C SER A 315 -8.69 -3.69 -2.14
N ALA A 316 -7.39 -3.72 -2.30
CA ALA A 316 -6.65 -2.62 -2.93
C ALA A 316 -5.27 -3.06 -3.43
N GLY A 317 -4.57 -2.14 -4.09
CA GLY A 317 -3.21 -2.36 -4.58
C GLY A 317 -3.11 -2.89 -6.00
N GLU A 318 -4.17 -3.49 -6.52
CA GLU A 318 -4.36 -3.95 -7.89
C GLU A 318 -5.80 -3.63 -8.31
N PRO A 319 -6.11 -3.53 -9.62
CA PRO A 319 -7.49 -3.45 -10.07
C PRO A 319 -8.27 -4.70 -9.66
N LEU A 320 -9.50 -4.52 -9.16
CA LEU A 320 -10.39 -5.63 -8.81
C LEU A 320 -11.18 -6.08 -10.04
N PRO A 321 -10.93 -7.28 -10.61
CA PRO A 321 -11.74 -7.80 -11.70
C PRO A 321 -13.18 -8.07 -11.25
N LYS A 322 -14.14 -7.73 -12.10
CA LYS A 322 -15.57 -7.99 -11.84
C LYS A 322 -15.85 -9.47 -11.54
N ASP A 323 -15.24 -10.38 -12.29
CA ASP A 323 -15.35 -11.82 -12.07
C ASP A 323 -14.91 -12.23 -10.66
N THR A 324 -13.81 -11.68 -10.17
CA THR A 324 -13.33 -11.95 -8.80
C THR A 324 -14.31 -11.41 -7.75
N PHE A 325 -14.87 -10.22 -7.98
CA PHE A 325 -15.90 -9.65 -7.10
C PHE A 325 -17.16 -10.51 -7.06
N ASP A 326 -17.69 -10.89 -8.23
CA ASP A 326 -18.91 -11.68 -8.33
C ASP A 326 -18.71 -13.08 -7.71
N SER A 327 -17.61 -13.77 -8.05
CA SER A 327 -17.29 -15.09 -7.50
C SER A 327 -17.13 -15.07 -5.97
N TRP A 328 -16.48 -14.04 -5.42
CA TRP A 328 -16.35 -13.89 -3.97
C TRP A 328 -17.70 -13.68 -3.29
N LYS A 329 -18.51 -12.79 -3.84
CA LYS A 329 -19.85 -12.49 -3.33
C LYS A 329 -20.77 -13.72 -3.38
N ASP A 330 -20.74 -14.48 -4.48
CA ASP A 330 -21.56 -15.67 -4.65
C ASP A 330 -21.16 -16.79 -3.68
N ALA A 331 -19.85 -16.93 -3.42
CA ALA A 331 -19.34 -17.98 -2.53
C ALA A 331 -19.47 -17.64 -1.04
N THR A 332 -19.41 -16.34 -0.66
CA THR A 332 -19.34 -15.92 0.75
C THR A 332 -20.52 -15.07 1.22
N GLY A 333 -21.30 -14.51 0.30
CA GLY A 333 -22.31 -13.48 0.60
C GLY A 333 -21.73 -12.09 0.88
N LEU A 334 -20.39 -11.94 0.98
CA LEU A 334 -19.71 -10.69 1.31
C LEU A 334 -19.26 -9.96 0.04
N LYS A 335 -19.36 -8.63 0.06
CA LYS A 335 -18.84 -7.79 -1.02
C LYS A 335 -17.37 -7.45 -0.78
N LEU A 336 -16.59 -7.34 -1.85
CA LEU A 336 -15.24 -6.78 -1.80
C LEU A 336 -15.34 -5.25 -1.90
N MET A 337 -14.91 -4.56 -0.86
CA MET A 337 -14.80 -3.10 -0.83
C MET A 337 -13.49 -2.72 -1.53
N ASP A 338 -13.58 -2.35 -2.81
CA ASP A 338 -12.40 -1.93 -3.57
C ASP A 338 -12.03 -0.47 -3.28
N GLY A 339 -10.75 -0.14 -3.52
CA GLY A 339 -10.29 1.23 -3.38
C GLY A 339 -8.95 1.49 -4.05
N ILE A 340 -8.80 2.70 -4.60
CA ILE A 340 -7.49 3.17 -5.05
C ILE A 340 -6.86 4.05 -3.97
N GLY A 341 -5.62 3.70 -3.66
CA GLY A 341 -4.72 4.47 -2.81
C GLY A 341 -3.37 4.67 -3.47
N ALA A 342 -2.58 5.56 -2.91
CA ALA A 342 -1.20 5.79 -3.31
C ALA A 342 -0.35 6.07 -2.08
N THR A 343 0.94 5.73 -2.13
CA THR A 343 1.88 6.08 -1.05
C THR A 343 1.92 7.59 -0.83
N GLU A 344 1.80 8.36 -1.90
CA GLU A 344 1.77 9.82 -1.90
C GLU A 344 0.54 10.40 -1.17
N MET A 345 -0.55 9.65 -1.12
CA MET A 345 -1.79 10.02 -0.42
C MET A 345 -1.94 9.30 0.92
N LEU A 346 -0.95 8.51 1.32
CA LEU A 346 -0.84 7.66 2.49
C LEU A 346 -1.78 6.43 2.46
N HIS A 347 -3.00 6.54 1.94
CA HIS A 347 -3.94 5.42 1.86
C HIS A 347 -4.98 5.61 0.74
N ILE A 348 -6.13 4.93 0.86
CA ILE A 348 -7.24 4.96 -0.08
C ILE A 348 -7.91 6.36 -0.08
N PHE A 349 -8.16 6.90 -1.27
CA PHE A 349 -8.80 8.19 -1.49
C PHE A 349 -10.01 8.16 -2.45
N ILE A 350 -10.21 7.04 -3.17
CA ILE A 350 -11.45 6.71 -3.89
C ILE A 350 -11.87 5.30 -3.50
N ALA A 351 -13.11 5.14 -3.08
CA ALA A 351 -13.72 3.88 -2.70
C ALA A 351 -15.26 4.00 -2.73
N ALA A 352 -15.97 2.93 -2.45
CA ALA A 352 -17.40 2.94 -2.22
C ALA A 352 -17.73 2.33 -0.85
N THR A 353 -18.77 2.84 -0.19
CA THR A 353 -19.37 2.14 0.95
C THR A 353 -20.00 0.83 0.45
N GLU A 354 -20.19 -0.13 1.35
CA GLU A 354 -20.72 -1.45 0.99
C GLU A 354 -22.09 -1.36 0.24
N GLU A 355 -22.89 -0.36 0.60
CA GLU A 355 -24.21 -0.09 0.00
C GLU A 355 -24.10 0.46 -1.42
N GLU A 356 -23.03 1.22 -1.71
CA GLU A 356 -22.86 1.93 -2.98
C GLU A 356 -21.98 1.20 -4.01
N ILE A 357 -21.41 0.04 -3.65
CA ILE A 357 -20.49 -0.70 -4.55
C ILE A 357 -21.17 -1.00 -5.90
N ARG A 358 -20.47 -0.60 -6.96
CA ARG A 358 -20.78 -0.98 -8.37
C ARG A 358 -19.65 -1.91 -8.85
N PRO A 359 -19.94 -3.17 -9.18
CA PRO A 359 -18.92 -4.11 -9.64
C PRO A 359 -18.16 -3.57 -10.87
N GLY A 360 -16.83 -3.51 -10.76
CA GLY A 360 -15.94 -2.94 -11.80
C GLY A 360 -15.60 -1.46 -11.63
N ALA A 361 -16.39 -0.69 -10.88
CA ALA A 361 -16.03 0.67 -10.49
C ALA A 361 -15.20 0.66 -9.19
N THR A 362 -14.19 1.51 -9.09
CA THR A 362 -13.44 1.71 -7.85
C THR A 362 -14.28 2.42 -6.78
N GLY A 363 -15.15 3.36 -7.19
CA GLY A 363 -16.00 4.10 -6.27
C GLY A 363 -16.04 5.59 -6.56
N ARG A 364 -16.25 6.38 -5.51
CA ARG A 364 -16.27 7.84 -5.50
C ARG A 364 -15.16 8.40 -4.63
N PRO A 365 -14.80 9.69 -4.74
CA PRO A 365 -13.87 10.30 -3.79
C PRO A 365 -14.36 10.11 -2.35
N VAL A 366 -13.46 9.63 -1.50
CA VAL A 366 -13.71 9.49 -0.06
C VAL A 366 -14.03 10.88 0.52
N PRO A 367 -14.98 11.02 1.46
CA PRO A 367 -15.28 12.30 2.09
C PRO A 367 -14.00 13.00 2.59
N GLY A 368 -13.80 14.26 2.18
CA GLY A 368 -12.56 15.02 2.41
C GLY A 368 -11.60 15.04 1.22
N TYR A 369 -11.78 14.17 0.24
CA TYR A 369 -11.04 14.18 -1.02
C TYR A 369 -11.90 14.69 -2.17
N GLU A 370 -11.23 15.28 -3.15
CA GLU A 370 -11.78 15.64 -4.45
C GLU A 370 -10.95 14.95 -5.53
N ALA A 371 -11.62 14.45 -6.56
CA ALA A 371 -10.97 13.83 -7.70
C ALA A 371 -11.59 14.33 -9.01
N ARG A 372 -10.78 14.33 -10.07
CA ARG A 372 -11.21 14.67 -11.42
C ARG A 372 -10.36 13.94 -12.46
N ILE A 373 -10.89 13.82 -13.65
CA ILE A 373 -10.15 13.34 -14.81
C ILE A 373 -9.63 14.55 -15.57
N ILE A 374 -8.37 14.50 -16.00
CA ILE A 374 -7.73 15.59 -16.76
C ILE A 374 -7.11 15.06 -18.05
N ASP A 375 -7.08 15.93 -19.08
CA ASP A 375 -6.33 15.69 -20.31
C ASP A 375 -4.81 15.87 -20.12
N ASP A 376 -4.05 15.79 -21.21
CA ASP A 376 -2.58 15.94 -21.19
C ASP A 376 -2.16 17.38 -20.88
N GLU A 377 -3.00 18.36 -21.18
CA GLU A 377 -2.78 19.78 -20.84
C GLU A 377 -3.24 20.13 -19.42
N GLY A 378 -3.79 19.16 -18.66
CA GLY A 378 -4.23 19.34 -17.28
C GLY A 378 -5.63 19.95 -17.14
N ARG A 379 -6.42 20.05 -18.23
CA ARG A 379 -7.79 20.56 -18.22
C ARG A 379 -8.76 19.47 -17.78
N PRO A 380 -9.79 19.79 -16.97
CA PRO A 380 -10.80 18.80 -16.59
C PRO A 380 -11.56 18.26 -17.79
N LEU A 381 -11.78 16.95 -17.83
CA LEU A 381 -12.63 16.28 -18.80
C LEU A 381 -14.07 16.12 -18.22
N PRO A 382 -15.12 16.19 -19.08
CA PRO A 382 -16.48 15.88 -18.66
C PRO A 382 -16.65 14.39 -18.34
N PRO A 383 -17.76 13.99 -17.69
CA PRO A 383 -18.13 12.59 -17.51
C PRO A 383 -18.06 11.82 -18.85
N GLY A 384 -17.60 10.57 -18.79
CA GLY A 384 -17.33 9.73 -19.96
C GLY A 384 -15.97 9.95 -20.63
N GLY A 385 -15.25 11.04 -20.29
CA GLY A 385 -13.89 11.27 -20.78
C GLY A 385 -12.88 10.37 -20.08
N ILE A 386 -11.96 9.78 -20.85
CA ILE A 386 -10.84 8.98 -20.35
C ILE A 386 -9.61 9.87 -20.27
N GLY A 387 -8.95 9.90 -19.13
CA GLY A 387 -7.75 10.70 -18.90
C GLY A 387 -7.05 10.38 -17.60
N ARG A 388 -6.08 11.23 -17.22
CA ARG A 388 -5.29 11.05 -16.00
C ARG A 388 -6.11 11.42 -14.77
N LEU A 389 -5.98 10.60 -13.72
CA LEU A 389 -6.61 10.87 -12.42
C LEU A 389 -5.81 11.92 -11.66
N ALA A 390 -6.47 13.00 -11.28
CA ALA A 390 -5.95 14.04 -10.40
C ALA A 390 -6.78 14.10 -9.12
N VAL A 391 -6.11 14.15 -7.95
CA VAL A 391 -6.75 14.09 -6.63
C VAL A 391 -6.15 15.14 -5.69
N ARG A 392 -6.97 15.68 -4.78
CA ARG A 392 -6.54 16.49 -3.64
C ARG A 392 -7.39 16.16 -2.42
N GLY A 393 -6.87 16.40 -1.23
CA GLY A 393 -7.55 16.03 0.00
C GLY A 393 -6.77 16.42 1.25
N PRO A 394 -7.05 15.81 2.40
CA PRO A 394 -6.35 16.10 3.65
C PRO A 394 -4.89 15.63 3.64
N THR A 395 -4.54 14.70 2.76
CA THR A 395 -3.18 14.19 2.55
C THR A 395 -2.70 14.46 1.13
N GLY A 396 -1.40 14.35 0.87
CA GLY A 396 -0.85 14.60 -0.45
C GLY A 396 0.68 14.50 -0.51
N CYS A 397 1.21 14.52 -1.71
CA CYS A 397 2.61 14.26 -2.01
C CYS A 397 3.54 15.37 -1.51
N ARG A 398 4.57 14.95 -0.78
CA ARG A 398 5.75 15.74 -0.42
C ARG A 398 6.98 14.83 -0.55
N TYR A 399 7.62 14.84 -1.71
CA TYR A 399 8.81 14.01 -1.94
C TYR A 399 10.05 14.57 -1.26
N LEU A 400 10.85 13.71 -0.67
CA LEU A 400 12.12 14.04 -0.02
C LEU A 400 13.18 14.41 -1.06
N ALA A 401 13.48 15.71 -1.22
CA ALA A 401 14.50 16.23 -2.13
C ALA A 401 14.47 15.55 -3.50
N ASP A 402 13.33 15.62 -4.21
CA ASP A 402 13.12 14.93 -5.48
C ASP A 402 12.36 15.83 -6.48
N GLU A 403 12.98 16.08 -7.63
CA GLU A 403 12.42 16.96 -8.68
C GLU A 403 11.15 16.39 -9.34
N ARG A 404 10.88 15.07 -9.18
CA ARG A 404 9.64 14.44 -9.65
C ARG A 404 8.40 14.99 -8.93
N GLN A 405 8.59 15.74 -7.84
CA GLN A 405 7.52 16.49 -7.17
C GLN A 405 6.69 17.31 -8.16
N ARG A 406 7.32 18.06 -9.06
CA ARG A 406 6.65 18.92 -10.05
C ARG A 406 5.84 18.15 -11.10
N LYS A 407 6.21 16.89 -11.34
CA LYS A 407 5.45 16.02 -12.25
C LYS A 407 4.24 15.41 -11.57
N TYR A 408 4.37 15.12 -10.27
CA TYR A 408 3.30 14.52 -9.49
C TYR A 408 2.29 15.56 -9.00
N VAL A 409 2.74 16.72 -8.55
CA VAL A 409 1.86 17.82 -8.12
C VAL A 409 1.80 18.90 -9.20
N GLN A 410 0.62 19.09 -9.78
CA GLN A 410 0.36 20.06 -10.83
C GLN A 410 -0.85 20.94 -10.44
N ASN A 411 -0.64 22.26 -10.36
CA ASN A 411 -1.69 23.21 -10.02
C ASN A 411 -2.44 22.86 -8.71
N GLY A 412 -1.71 22.35 -7.69
CA GLY A 412 -2.26 21.95 -6.39
C GLY A 412 -2.97 20.60 -6.39
N TRP A 413 -2.92 19.82 -7.47
CA TRP A 413 -3.47 18.48 -7.58
C TRP A 413 -2.37 17.43 -7.67
N ASN A 414 -2.56 16.29 -6.97
CA ASN A 414 -1.73 15.10 -7.13
C ASN A 414 -2.19 14.35 -8.40
N VAL A 415 -1.34 14.22 -9.39
CA VAL A 415 -1.60 13.47 -10.63
C VAL A 415 -1.01 12.07 -10.48
N THR A 416 -1.86 11.07 -10.26
CA THR A 416 -1.44 9.76 -9.73
C THR A 416 -0.70 8.89 -10.73
N GLY A 417 -0.76 9.20 -12.02
CA GLY A 417 -0.23 8.35 -13.09
C GLY A 417 -1.15 7.18 -13.43
N ASP A 418 -2.38 7.19 -12.93
CA ASP A 418 -3.43 6.25 -13.30
C ASP A 418 -4.40 6.92 -14.26
N THR A 419 -4.90 6.16 -15.24
CA THR A 419 -5.90 6.59 -16.19
C THR A 419 -7.27 6.04 -15.78
N TYR A 420 -8.24 6.93 -15.72
CA TYR A 420 -9.60 6.65 -15.28
C TYR A 420 -10.65 7.27 -16.22
N LEU A 421 -11.86 6.78 -16.11
CA LEU A 421 -13.08 7.40 -16.59
C LEU A 421 -13.95 7.72 -15.37
N MET A 422 -14.61 8.87 -15.34
CA MET A 422 -15.66 9.19 -14.38
C MET A 422 -17.01 9.15 -15.12
N ASP A 423 -17.97 8.41 -14.58
CA ASP A 423 -19.33 8.38 -15.16
C ASP A 423 -20.19 9.58 -14.70
N GLU A 424 -21.42 9.68 -15.24
CA GLU A 424 -22.37 10.76 -14.94
C GLU A 424 -22.80 10.79 -13.46
N ASP A 425 -22.74 9.64 -12.77
CA ASP A 425 -23.06 9.51 -11.35
C ASP A 425 -21.84 9.79 -10.44
N GLY A 426 -20.68 10.11 -11.02
CA GLY A 426 -19.45 10.43 -10.31
C GLY A 426 -18.66 9.21 -9.81
N PHE A 427 -18.92 8.01 -10.35
CA PHE A 427 -18.10 6.83 -10.10
C PHE A 427 -16.88 6.81 -11.00
N PHE A 428 -15.75 6.39 -10.41
CA PHE A 428 -14.46 6.29 -11.09
C PHE A 428 -14.20 4.85 -11.52
N TRP A 429 -13.88 4.67 -12.81
CA TRP A 429 -13.64 3.39 -13.46
C TRP A 429 -12.18 3.33 -13.91
N TYR A 430 -11.41 2.42 -13.32
CA TYR A 430 -10.01 2.23 -13.67
C TYR A 430 -9.88 1.78 -15.13
N GLN A 431 -8.94 2.37 -15.86
CA GLN A 431 -8.62 1.98 -17.23
C GLN A 431 -7.23 1.29 -17.27
N ALA A 432 -6.19 2.03 -16.97
CA ALA A 432 -4.82 1.53 -16.95
C ALA A 432 -3.90 2.49 -16.18
N ARG A 433 -2.64 2.10 -16.02
CA ARG A 433 -1.57 3.08 -15.77
C ARG A 433 -1.37 3.93 -17.01
N SER A 434 -1.06 5.20 -16.86
CA SER A 434 -0.82 6.09 -18.01
C SER A 434 0.33 5.63 -18.90
N ASP A 435 1.32 4.94 -18.32
CA ASP A 435 2.45 4.34 -19.02
C ASP A 435 2.18 2.91 -19.55
N ASP A 436 1.04 2.31 -19.22
CA ASP A 436 0.60 0.98 -19.65
C ASP A 436 -0.54 1.01 -20.69
N MET A 437 -1.02 2.20 -21.07
CA MET A 437 -2.05 2.35 -22.10
C MET A 437 -1.48 1.92 -23.45
N ILE A 438 -2.19 1.03 -24.14
CA ILE A 438 -1.79 0.51 -25.45
C ILE A 438 -2.41 1.39 -26.54
N ILE A 439 -1.58 2.07 -27.31
CA ILE A 439 -2.04 2.88 -28.45
C ILE A 439 -1.86 2.06 -29.72
N SER A 440 -2.96 1.50 -30.25
CA SER A 440 -2.98 0.65 -31.44
C SER A 440 -3.79 1.29 -32.55
N ALA A 441 -3.14 1.68 -33.64
CA ALA A 441 -3.77 2.35 -34.81
C ALA A 441 -4.66 3.56 -34.39
N GLY A 442 -4.21 4.35 -33.42
CA GLY A 442 -4.92 5.52 -32.89
C GLY A 442 -5.99 5.23 -31.84
N TYR A 443 -6.24 3.97 -31.50
CA TYR A 443 -7.14 3.58 -30.42
C TYR A 443 -6.38 3.39 -29.10
N ASN A 444 -6.91 3.97 -28.03
CA ASN A 444 -6.47 3.71 -26.68
C ASN A 444 -7.09 2.42 -26.16
N ILE A 445 -6.28 1.43 -25.81
CA ILE A 445 -6.70 0.13 -25.30
C ILE A 445 -6.13 -0.07 -23.92
N ALA A 446 -6.99 -0.29 -22.94
CA ALA A 446 -6.60 -0.59 -21.58
C ALA A 446 -6.22 -2.09 -21.46
N GLY A 447 -4.97 -2.40 -21.15
CA GLY A 447 -4.54 -3.78 -20.92
C GLY A 447 -5.42 -4.52 -19.90
N PRO A 448 -5.75 -3.92 -18.74
CA PRO A 448 -6.64 -4.54 -17.74
C PRO A 448 -8.05 -4.90 -18.26
N GLU A 449 -8.60 -4.16 -19.19
CA GLU A 449 -9.91 -4.49 -19.80
C GLU A 449 -9.82 -5.79 -20.63
N VAL A 450 -8.72 -5.96 -21.36
CA VAL A 450 -8.46 -7.19 -22.13
C VAL A 450 -8.16 -8.35 -21.20
N GLU A 451 -7.41 -8.12 -20.11
CA GLU A 451 -7.16 -9.11 -19.06
C GLU A 451 -8.47 -9.60 -18.42
N ALA A 452 -9.36 -8.68 -18.09
CA ALA A 452 -10.67 -9.02 -17.51
C ALA A 452 -11.48 -9.91 -18.45
N ALA A 453 -11.52 -9.60 -19.75
CA ALA A 453 -12.20 -10.44 -20.74
C ALA A 453 -11.53 -11.81 -20.89
N LEU A 454 -10.20 -11.90 -20.93
CA LEU A 454 -9.48 -13.17 -21.00
C LEU A 454 -9.74 -14.05 -19.77
N LEU A 455 -9.78 -13.47 -18.58
CA LEU A 455 -9.95 -14.19 -17.32
C LEU A 455 -11.32 -14.86 -17.16
N THR A 456 -12.33 -14.49 -17.94
CA THR A 456 -13.63 -15.18 -17.98
C THR A 456 -13.57 -16.52 -18.75
N HIS A 457 -12.51 -16.76 -19.53
CA HIS A 457 -12.34 -18.00 -20.26
C HIS A 457 -11.83 -19.14 -19.32
N PRO A 458 -12.46 -20.33 -19.31
CA PRO A 458 -12.17 -21.40 -18.33
C PRO A 458 -10.73 -21.96 -18.39
N ALA A 459 -10.02 -21.83 -19.51
CA ALA A 459 -8.65 -22.31 -19.65
C ALA A 459 -7.60 -21.42 -18.99
N ILE A 460 -7.93 -20.18 -18.59
CA ILE A 460 -6.96 -19.18 -18.12
C ILE A 460 -6.91 -19.16 -16.59
N ALA A 461 -5.69 -19.29 -16.04
CA ALA A 461 -5.41 -19.05 -14.61
C ALA A 461 -5.05 -17.58 -14.36
N GLU A 462 -4.11 -17.06 -15.14
CA GLU A 462 -3.64 -15.67 -15.03
C GLU A 462 -3.29 -15.11 -16.41
N CYS A 463 -3.34 -13.80 -16.57
CA CYS A 463 -2.83 -13.15 -17.78
C CYS A 463 -2.28 -11.76 -17.49
N GLY A 464 -1.39 -11.29 -18.35
CA GLY A 464 -0.88 -9.93 -18.36
C GLY A 464 -0.86 -9.40 -19.79
N VAL A 465 -1.42 -8.21 -20.01
CA VAL A 465 -1.60 -7.63 -21.35
C VAL A 465 -0.78 -6.34 -21.48
N VAL A 466 -0.02 -6.25 -22.57
CA VAL A 466 0.84 -5.10 -22.90
C VAL A 466 0.78 -4.77 -24.38
N GLY A 467 1.28 -3.60 -24.77
CA GLY A 467 1.54 -3.28 -26.15
C GLY A 467 2.85 -3.92 -26.62
N ALA A 468 2.83 -4.64 -27.73
CA ALA A 468 4.00 -5.06 -28.47
C ALA A 468 4.24 -4.11 -29.65
N PRO A 469 5.47 -3.67 -29.95
CA PRO A 469 5.76 -2.83 -31.10
C PRO A 469 5.27 -3.44 -32.41
N ASP A 470 4.70 -2.61 -33.30
CA ASP A 470 4.20 -3.01 -34.61
C ASP A 470 4.34 -1.85 -35.59
N ASP A 471 5.01 -2.08 -36.73
CA ASP A 471 5.34 -1.04 -37.71
C ASP A 471 4.09 -0.38 -38.35
N GLY A 472 3.01 -1.13 -38.48
CA GLY A 472 1.79 -0.65 -39.14
C GLY A 472 0.79 0.03 -38.18
N ARG A 473 0.88 -0.26 -36.89
CA ARG A 473 -0.13 0.17 -35.90
C ARG A 473 0.47 0.94 -34.71
N GLY A 474 1.78 1.14 -34.70
CA GLY A 474 2.54 1.65 -33.54
C GLY A 474 2.68 0.59 -32.44
N ALA A 475 1.57 -0.01 -32.03
CA ALA A 475 1.57 -1.18 -31.16
C ALA A 475 0.40 -2.12 -31.48
N VAL A 476 0.53 -3.39 -31.12
CA VAL A 476 -0.55 -4.37 -31.09
C VAL A 476 -0.73 -4.91 -29.68
N VAL A 477 -1.93 -5.34 -29.36
CA VAL A 477 -2.24 -5.95 -28.05
C VAL A 477 -1.60 -7.33 -28.03
N LYS A 478 -0.73 -7.56 -27.03
CA LYS A 478 -0.10 -8.85 -26.72
C LYS A 478 -0.50 -9.31 -25.32
N ALA A 479 -0.97 -10.55 -25.21
CA ALA A 479 -1.31 -11.20 -23.96
C ALA A 479 -0.29 -12.29 -23.61
N TYR A 480 0.26 -12.25 -22.41
CA TYR A 480 0.98 -13.35 -21.78
C TYR A 480 0.01 -14.10 -20.89
N VAL A 481 -0.15 -15.41 -21.12
CA VAL A 481 -1.23 -16.22 -20.52
C VAL A 481 -0.63 -17.40 -19.77
N VAL A 482 -1.02 -17.53 -18.50
CA VAL A 482 -0.80 -18.75 -17.69
C VAL A 482 -2.06 -19.59 -17.77
N LEU A 483 -1.92 -20.82 -18.25
CA LEU A 483 -3.05 -21.77 -18.37
C LEU A 483 -3.32 -22.49 -17.04
N ARG A 484 -4.55 -22.92 -16.86
CA ARG A 484 -4.89 -23.89 -15.81
C ARG A 484 -4.25 -25.25 -16.10
N SER A 485 -4.07 -26.08 -15.08
CA SER A 485 -3.35 -27.36 -15.17
C SER A 485 -3.98 -28.38 -16.12
N ASP A 486 -5.26 -28.25 -16.40
CA ASP A 486 -6.05 -29.09 -17.30
C ASP A 486 -6.10 -28.57 -18.74
N ALA A 487 -5.57 -27.38 -19.01
CA ALA A 487 -5.52 -26.78 -20.34
C ALA A 487 -4.13 -26.93 -20.98
N ARG A 488 -4.09 -26.97 -22.31
CA ARG A 488 -2.84 -27.05 -23.08
C ARG A 488 -2.78 -25.98 -24.15
N ALA A 489 -1.60 -25.39 -24.33
CA ALA A 489 -1.32 -24.41 -25.37
C ALA A 489 -1.50 -25.07 -26.77
N SER A 490 -2.26 -24.39 -27.64
CA SER A 490 -2.45 -24.79 -29.03
C SER A 490 -2.89 -23.61 -29.88
N ALA A 491 -2.79 -23.73 -31.20
CA ALA A 491 -3.27 -22.70 -32.15
C ALA A 491 -4.80 -22.55 -32.07
N GLU A 492 -5.52 -23.64 -31.83
CA GLU A 492 -6.97 -23.67 -31.67
C GLU A 492 -7.39 -22.89 -30.43
N LEU A 493 -6.69 -23.08 -29.28
CA LEU A 493 -6.94 -22.35 -28.06
C LEU A 493 -6.62 -20.85 -28.24
N THR A 494 -5.51 -20.51 -28.90
CA THR A 494 -5.17 -19.12 -29.21
C THR A 494 -6.31 -18.45 -29.98
N LYS A 495 -6.81 -19.10 -31.03
CA LYS A 495 -7.94 -18.58 -31.80
C LYS A 495 -9.22 -18.46 -30.95
N ALA A 496 -9.52 -19.46 -30.14
CA ALA A 496 -10.69 -19.44 -29.25
C ALA A 496 -10.63 -18.27 -28.25
N LEU A 497 -9.45 -18.00 -27.64
CA LEU A 497 -9.23 -16.88 -26.75
C LEU A 497 -9.41 -15.53 -27.46
N GLN A 498 -8.88 -15.39 -28.68
CA GLN A 498 -9.05 -14.19 -29.48
C GLN A 498 -10.53 -13.95 -29.84
N ASP A 499 -11.25 -15.00 -30.22
CA ASP A 499 -12.66 -14.91 -30.57
C ASP A 499 -13.53 -14.67 -29.32
N HIS A 500 -13.16 -15.23 -28.17
CA HIS A 500 -13.79 -14.97 -26.89
C HIS A 500 -13.68 -13.48 -26.51
N VAL A 501 -12.48 -12.90 -26.57
CA VAL A 501 -12.32 -11.47 -26.27
C VAL A 501 -13.12 -10.58 -27.22
N LYS A 502 -13.19 -10.92 -28.52
CA LYS A 502 -14.01 -10.17 -29.50
C LYS A 502 -15.51 -10.26 -29.21
N ALA A 503 -15.97 -11.33 -28.56
CA ALA A 503 -17.35 -11.49 -28.15
C ALA A 503 -17.68 -10.71 -26.88
N GLU A 504 -16.72 -10.61 -25.94
CA GLU A 504 -16.90 -9.95 -24.64
C GLU A 504 -16.73 -8.44 -24.67
N ILE A 505 -15.75 -7.93 -25.47
CA ILE A 505 -15.45 -6.50 -25.58
C ILE A 505 -15.31 -6.06 -27.05
N ALA A 506 -15.15 -4.74 -27.27
CA ALA A 506 -15.05 -4.20 -28.63
C ALA A 506 -13.96 -4.94 -29.46
N PRO A 507 -14.30 -5.44 -30.67
CA PRO A 507 -13.43 -6.37 -31.41
C PRO A 507 -12.02 -5.85 -31.70
N TYR A 508 -11.80 -4.53 -31.82
CA TYR A 508 -10.48 -3.97 -32.07
C TYR A 508 -9.50 -4.14 -30.90
N LYS A 509 -9.98 -4.46 -29.68
CA LYS A 509 -9.21 -4.63 -28.45
C LYS A 509 -8.61 -6.04 -28.28
N TYR A 510 -9.00 -7.02 -29.12
CA TYR A 510 -8.55 -8.39 -28.95
C TYR A 510 -7.02 -8.52 -29.03
N PRO A 511 -6.41 -9.44 -28.25
CA PRO A 511 -4.97 -9.68 -28.32
C PRO A 511 -4.59 -10.32 -29.65
N ARG A 512 -3.81 -9.58 -30.47
CA ARG A 512 -3.30 -10.12 -31.73
C ARG A 512 -2.21 -11.16 -31.52
N LEU A 513 -1.46 -10.99 -30.45
CA LEU A 513 -0.40 -11.91 -30.03
C LEU A 513 -0.80 -12.52 -28.68
N ILE A 514 -0.71 -13.84 -28.57
CA ILE A 514 -0.88 -14.57 -27.32
C ILE A 514 0.33 -15.45 -27.13
N GLU A 515 0.96 -15.33 -25.97
CA GLU A 515 2.09 -16.14 -25.57
C GLU A 515 1.75 -16.88 -24.27
N TYR A 516 2.01 -18.18 -24.25
CA TYR A 516 1.78 -19.01 -23.09
C TYR A 516 3.05 -19.10 -22.25
N VAL A 517 2.93 -18.78 -20.97
CA VAL A 517 4.05 -18.73 -20.02
C VAL A 517 3.70 -19.53 -18.76
N ASP A 518 4.74 -20.05 -18.09
CA ASP A 518 4.55 -20.81 -16.85
C ASP A 518 4.18 -19.90 -15.65
N ALA A 519 4.69 -18.65 -15.64
CA ALA A 519 4.39 -17.66 -14.61
C ALA A 519 4.57 -16.23 -15.16
N LEU A 520 3.84 -15.28 -14.57
CA LEU A 520 3.98 -13.86 -14.86
C LEU A 520 5.02 -13.20 -13.94
N PRO A 521 5.80 -12.23 -14.42
CA PRO A 521 6.75 -11.48 -13.60
C PRO A 521 5.99 -10.62 -12.58
N ARG A 522 6.35 -10.76 -11.29
CA ARG A 522 5.72 -10.05 -10.20
C ARG A 522 6.74 -9.34 -9.34
N THR A 523 6.32 -8.23 -8.72
CA THR A 523 7.09 -7.59 -7.66
C THR A 523 7.11 -8.50 -6.44
N GLN A 524 7.97 -8.19 -5.48
CA GLN A 524 8.00 -8.86 -4.19
C GLN A 524 6.67 -8.75 -3.41
N THR A 525 5.83 -7.78 -3.75
CA THR A 525 4.48 -7.57 -3.20
C THR A 525 3.38 -8.27 -3.99
N GLY A 526 3.73 -9.09 -5.00
CA GLY A 526 2.78 -9.82 -5.83
C GLY A 526 2.24 -9.04 -7.04
N LYS A 527 2.53 -7.74 -7.18
CA LYS A 527 2.02 -6.92 -8.29
C LYS A 527 2.66 -7.31 -9.62
N LEU A 528 1.86 -7.41 -10.67
CA LEU A 528 2.33 -7.67 -12.04
C LEU A 528 3.30 -6.59 -12.51
N GLN A 529 4.46 -7.02 -13.00
CA GLN A 529 5.50 -6.13 -13.54
C GLN A 529 5.35 -5.97 -15.07
N ARG A 530 4.34 -5.19 -15.50
CA ARG A 530 4.07 -4.97 -16.94
C ARG A 530 5.26 -4.41 -17.71
N PHE A 531 6.14 -3.64 -17.06
CA PHE A 531 7.35 -3.15 -17.73
C PHE A 531 8.26 -4.29 -18.21
N GLN A 532 8.37 -5.40 -17.45
CA GLN A 532 9.12 -6.57 -17.89
C GLN A 532 8.44 -7.26 -19.08
N LEU A 533 7.11 -7.38 -19.06
CA LEU A 533 6.36 -7.91 -20.18
C LEU A 533 6.53 -7.04 -21.44
N ARG A 534 6.55 -5.70 -21.29
CA ARG A 534 6.84 -4.79 -22.41
C ARG A 534 8.27 -4.95 -22.94
N GLN A 535 9.26 -5.14 -22.05
CA GLN A 535 10.63 -5.39 -22.47
C GLN A 535 10.76 -6.70 -23.26
N LEU A 536 10.11 -7.78 -22.78
CA LEU A 536 10.05 -9.05 -23.49
C LEU A 536 9.39 -8.87 -24.87
N ALA A 537 8.23 -8.24 -24.93
CA ALA A 537 7.53 -7.98 -26.19
C ALA A 537 8.35 -7.16 -27.19
N ALA A 538 9.15 -6.20 -26.73
CA ALA A 538 10.02 -5.40 -27.57
C ALA A 538 11.24 -6.20 -28.11
N GLN A 539 11.85 -7.06 -27.27
CA GLN A 539 12.98 -7.91 -27.67
C GLN A 539 12.55 -8.92 -28.75
N GLU A 540 11.43 -9.57 -28.58
CA GLU A 540 10.89 -10.55 -29.53
C GLU A 540 10.52 -9.91 -30.88
N SER A 541 10.02 -8.67 -30.87
CA SER A 541 9.76 -7.92 -32.11
C SER A 541 11.05 -7.60 -32.86
N HIS A 542 12.18 -7.40 -32.15
CA HIS A 542 13.49 -7.18 -32.79
C HIS A 542 14.12 -8.47 -33.32
N GLU A 543 13.98 -9.59 -32.62
CA GLU A 543 14.48 -10.88 -33.09
C GLU A 543 13.76 -11.39 -34.34
N ALA A 544 12.49 -11.03 -34.52
CA ALA A 544 11.69 -11.36 -35.69
C ALA A 544 12.07 -10.52 -36.94
N ILE A 545 12.87 -9.45 -36.79
CA ILE A 545 13.27 -8.54 -37.86
C ILE A 545 14.74 -8.77 -38.33
N VAL A 546 15.52 -9.54 -37.56
CA VAL A 546 16.90 -9.88 -37.96
C VAL A 546 16.86 -11.22 -38.71
N PRO A 547 17.15 -11.27 -40.05
CA PRO A 547 17.10 -12.48 -40.85
C PRO A 547 18.25 -13.46 -40.54
#